data_390d860a2de90d4236d1e76a18056f2a
#
_entry.id   390d860a2de90d4236d1e76a18056f2a
#
_cell.length_a   1.000
_cell.length_b   1.000
_cell.length_c   1.000
_cell.angle_alpha   90.00
_cell.angle_beta   90.00
_cell.angle_gamma   90.00
#
_symmetry.space_group_name_H-M   'P 1'
#
loop_
_entity.id
_entity.type
_entity.pdbx_description
1 polymer ?
#
loop_
_entity_poly.entity_id
_entity_poly.type
_entity_poly.pdbx_seq_one_letter_code
_entity_poly.pdbx_strand_id
1 'polypeptide(L)'
;LQAASTNTLSRVPHLRAEIGRRTVRERISDKLASLIASGILQIGEELPSERELATLFAVSRETVRGAIQTLAASGVVAVSQGSRTRVVSRKIDTFKIGVTSPSAINAYELDAVHKSRVLVERSVAAEAAVHIDDSTLARLEQSLAIQKQTMRDPVHFLICDREFHLTIYRSCGNPLLADFVTDLYMFMLDHRRTAVSQSGAIEKSYRDHLAIFKALSAHDPQATTDAIGRHIDRIYATTAEVLADKPKPKKSA
;
A
#
# COMPACT_ATOMS: atom_id res chain seq x y z
N LEU A 1 -36.37 -19.99 -41.55
CA LEU A 1 -35.70 -18.73 -41.18
C LEU A 1 -35.01 -18.92 -39.85
N GLN A 2 -33.72 -19.30 -39.87
CA GLN A 2 -32.84 -19.38 -38.71
C GLN A 2 -32.27 -17.99 -38.45
N ALA A 3 -32.61 -17.42 -37.31
CA ALA A 3 -31.98 -16.20 -36.84
C ALA A 3 -30.55 -16.50 -36.40
N ALA A 4 -29.58 -15.98 -37.13
CA ALA A 4 -28.17 -16.01 -36.76
C ALA A 4 -27.96 -15.20 -35.47
N SER A 5 -27.63 -15.86 -34.40
CA SER A 5 -27.17 -15.24 -33.14
C SER A 5 -25.84 -14.53 -33.42
N THR A 6 -25.91 -13.24 -33.68
CA THR A 6 -24.73 -12.40 -33.86
C THR A 6 -24.07 -12.14 -32.50
N ASN A 7 -22.99 -12.86 -32.25
CA ASN A 7 -22.17 -12.64 -31.07
C ASN A 7 -21.61 -11.19 -31.11
N THR A 8 -22.21 -10.29 -30.31
CA THR A 8 -21.91 -8.86 -30.28
C THR A 8 -20.47 -8.58 -29.84
N LEU A 9 -19.83 -9.52 -29.13
CA LEU A 9 -18.45 -9.38 -28.63
C LEU A 9 -17.37 -9.61 -29.68
N SER A 10 -17.71 -10.34 -30.79
CA SER A 10 -16.76 -10.55 -31.89
C SER A 10 -16.53 -9.33 -32.77
N ARG A 11 -17.35 -8.27 -32.61
CA ARG A 11 -17.29 -7.03 -33.40
C ARG A 11 -16.50 -5.90 -32.71
N VAL A 12 -15.84 -6.17 -31.57
CA VAL A 12 -15.07 -5.16 -30.82
C VAL A 12 -13.60 -5.59 -30.68
N PRO A 13 -12.81 -5.56 -31.78
CA PRO A 13 -11.39 -5.95 -31.73
C PRO A 13 -10.57 -5.06 -30.77
N HIS A 14 -11.03 -3.83 -30.52
CA HIS A 14 -10.33 -2.85 -29.68
C HIS A 14 -10.50 -3.07 -28.18
N LEU A 15 -11.49 -3.84 -27.73
CA LEU A 15 -11.61 -4.20 -26.28
C LEU A 15 -10.40 -4.97 -25.75
N ARG A 16 -9.69 -5.70 -26.61
CA ARG A 16 -8.43 -6.37 -26.22
C ARG A 16 -7.23 -5.44 -26.06
N ALA A 17 -7.23 -4.30 -26.74
CA ALA A 17 -6.11 -3.37 -26.72
C ALA A 17 -6.16 -2.39 -25.53
N GLU A 18 -7.35 -2.14 -24.98
CA GLU A 18 -7.54 -1.17 -23.88
C GLU A 18 -7.36 -1.76 -22.47
N ILE A 19 -7.44 -3.08 -22.33
CA ILE A 19 -7.29 -3.76 -21.01
C ILE A 19 -5.83 -3.78 -20.51
N GLY A 20 -4.84 -3.38 -21.34
CA GLY A 20 -3.42 -3.64 -21.08
C GLY A 20 -2.57 -2.48 -20.56
N ARG A 21 -3.00 -1.21 -20.61
CA ARG A 21 -2.15 -0.07 -20.18
C ARG A 21 -2.93 0.94 -19.36
N ARG A 22 -2.83 0.83 -18.05
CA ARG A 22 -3.29 1.90 -17.15
C ARG A 22 -2.55 3.20 -17.47
N THR A 23 -3.30 4.27 -17.65
CA THR A 23 -2.75 5.60 -17.87
C THR A 23 -1.99 6.07 -16.62
N VAL A 24 -1.05 7.00 -16.78
CA VAL A 24 -0.34 7.62 -15.64
C VAL A 24 -1.33 8.24 -14.66
N ARG A 25 -2.42 8.82 -15.15
CA ARG A 25 -3.51 9.38 -14.34
C ARG A 25 -4.16 8.32 -13.45
N GLU A 26 -4.54 7.17 -14.02
CA GLU A 26 -5.13 6.06 -13.25
C GLU A 26 -4.17 5.51 -12.20
N ARG A 27 -2.89 5.37 -12.53
CA ARG A 27 -1.87 4.92 -11.58
C ARG A 27 -1.71 5.88 -10.39
N ILE A 28 -1.79 7.19 -10.61
CA ILE A 28 -1.74 8.20 -9.54
C ILE A 28 -3.02 8.14 -8.71
N SER A 29 -4.19 8.06 -9.36
CA SER A 29 -5.48 7.91 -8.67
C SER A 29 -5.47 6.67 -7.77
N ASP A 30 -5.06 5.52 -8.29
CA ASP A 30 -4.97 4.27 -7.52
C ASP A 30 -3.99 4.38 -6.34
N LYS A 31 -2.85 5.05 -6.53
CA LYS A 31 -1.86 5.25 -5.47
C LYS A 31 -2.43 6.11 -4.34
N LEU A 32 -3.06 7.23 -4.66
CA LEU A 32 -3.72 8.09 -3.68
C LEU A 32 -4.91 7.38 -3.01
N ALA A 33 -5.75 6.69 -3.80
CA ALA A 33 -6.84 5.87 -3.30
C ALA A 33 -6.35 4.83 -2.28
N SER A 34 -5.25 4.16 -2.59
CA SER A 34 -4.64 3.16 -1.71
C SER A 34 -4.13 3.78 -0.40
N LEU A 35 -3.52 4.97 -0.42
CA LEU A 35 -3.09 5.69 0.79
C LEU A 35 -4.28 6.12 1.66
N ILE A 36 -5.40 6.48 1.04
CA ILE A 36 -6.64 6.85 1.74
C ILE A 36 -7.32 5.59 2.31
N ALA A 37 -7.49 4.54 1.52
CA ALA A 37 -8.11 3.29 1.96
C ALA A 37 -7.37 2.66 3.13
N SER A 38 -6.03 2.73 3.11
CA SER A 38 -5.18 2.21 4.17
C SER A 38 -5.13 3.08 5.43
N GLY A 39 -5.69 4.30 5.38
CA GLY A 39 -5.69 5.22 6.51
C GLY A 39 -4.40 5.97 6.74
N ILE A 40 -3.42 5.87 5.84
CA ILE A 40 -2.24 6.74 5.87
C ILE A 40 -2.67 8.20 5.69
N LEU A 41 -3.60 8.45 4.75
CA LEU A 41 -4.32 9.71 4.61
C LEU A 41 -5.70 9.56 5.25
N GLN A 42 -5.99 10.32 6.29
CA GLN A 42 -7.23 10.19 7.07
C GLN A 42 -8.37 11.06 6.52
N ILE A 43 -9.61 10.69 6.86
CA ILE A 43 -10.78 11.54 6.59
C ILE A 43 -10.58 12.88 7.29
N GLY A 44 -10.81 13.97 6.55
CA GLY A 44 -10.59 15.34 7.01
C GLY A 44 -9.21 15.88 6.73
N GLU A 45 -8.21 15.05 6.40
CA GLU A 45 -6.88 15.52 6.00
C GLU A 45 -6.89 16.13 4.60
N GLU A 46 -6.02 17.12 4.41
CA GLU A 46 -5.80 17.77 3.12
C GLU A 46 -4.70 17.03 2.34
N LEU A 47 -4.95 16.81 1.06
CA LEU A 47 -3.91 16.33 0.15
C LEU A 47 -2.89 17.45 -0.11
N PRO A 48 -1.62 17.10 -0.42
CA PRO A 48 -0.69 18.06 -0.96
C PRO A 48 -1.27 18.75 -2.20
N SER A 49 -0.85 19.98 -2.47
CA SER A 49 -1.32 20.72 -3.64
C SER A 49 -1.00 19.98 -4.95
N GLU A 50 -1.77 20.26 -6.00
CA GLU A 50 -1.50 19.70 -7.34
C GLU A 50 -0.05 19.93 -7.80
N ARG A 51 0.55 21.04 -7.41
CA ARG A 51 1.94 21.36 -7.72
C ARG A 51 2.92 20.44 -6.98
N GLU A 52 2.69 20.24 -5.69
CA GLU A 52 3.52 19.36 -4.86
C GLU A 52 3.42 17.90 -5.33
N LEU A 53 2.20 17.43 -5.62
CA LEU A 53 1.98 16.09 -6.17
C LEU A 53 2.59 15.92 -7.58
N ALA A 54 2.51 16.95 -8.43
CA ALA A 54 3.12 16.92 -9.76
C ALA A 54 4.65 16.80 -9.67
N THR A 55 5.27 17.52 -8.74
CA THR A 55 6.71 17.40 -8.46
C THR A 55 7.04 16.01 -7.90
N LEU A 56 6.28 15.53 -6.92
CA LEU A 56 6.49 14.22 -6.26
C LEU A 56 6.42 13.05 -7.26
N PHE A 57 5.43 13.08 -8.16
CA PHE A 57 5.21 12.00 -9.13
C PHE A 57 5.96 12.21 -10.46
N ALA A 58 6.71 13.31 -10.60
CA ALA A 58 7.41 13.70 -11.84
C ALA A 58 6.48 13.71 -13.07
N VAL A 59 5.28 14.32 -12.93
CA VAL A 59 4.26 14.41 -13.98
C VAL A 59 3.74 15.85 -14.14
N SER A 60 2.92 16.09 -15.17
CA SER A 60 2.26 17.40 -15.35
C SER A 60 1.19 17.64 -14.27
N ARG A 61 0.95 18.91 -13.93
CA ARG A 61 -0.14 19.31 -13.03
C ARG A 61 -1.52 18.87 -13.55
N GLU A 62 -1.69 18.86 -14.86
CA GLU A 62 -2.94 18.41 -15.51
C GLU A 62 -3.20 16.91 -15.28
N THR A 63 -2.14 16.09 -15.31
CA THR A 63 -2.23 14.65 -14.99
C THR A 63 -2.67 14.44 -13.54
N VAL A 64 -2.11 15.19 -12.59
CA VAL A 64 -2.50 15.14 -11.17
C VAL A 64 -3.94 15.61 -10.98
N ARG A 65 -4.33 16.73 -11.61
CA ARG A 65 -5.71 17.24 -11.56
C ARG A 65 -6.71 16.20 -12.05
N GLY A 66 -6.41 15.54 -13.17
CA GLY A 66 -7.26 14.47 -13.68
C GLY A 66 -7.37 13.28 -12.71
N ALA A 67 -6.29 12.90 -12.00
CA ALA A 67 -6.32 11.87 -10.98
C ALA A 67 -7.19 12.28 -9.77
N ILE A 68 -7.04 13.52 -9.30
CA ILE A 68 -7.86 14.09 -8.21
C ILE A 68 -9.34 14.13 -8.60
N GLN A 69 -9.67 14.52 -9.84
CA GLN A 69 -11.05 14.53 -10.35
C GLN A 69 -11.65 13.12 -10.38
N THR A 70 -10.86 12.09 -10.72
CA THR A 70 -11.31 10.69 -10.64
C THR A 70 -11.67 10.30 -9.21
N LEU A 71 -10.84 10.66 -8.22
CA LEU A 71 -11.13 10.42 -6.80
C LEU A 71 -12.33 11.23 -6.28
N ALA A 72 -12.51 12.45 -6.78
CA ALA A 72 -13.67 13.27 -6.44
C ALA A 72 -14.96 12.69 -7.02
N ALA A 73 -14.93 12.21 -8.26
CA ALA A 73 -16.07 11.54 -8.88
C ALA A 73 -16.50 10.27 -8.16
N SER A 74 -15.54 9.54 -7.54
CA SER A 74 -15.84 8.39 -6.68
C SER A 74 -16.19 8.76 -5.23
N GLY A 75 -16.30 10.04 -4.90
CA GLY A 75 -16.68 10.50 -3.56
C GLY A 75 -15.61 10.26 -2.47
N VAL A 76 -14.38 10.01 -2.87
CA VAL A 76 -13.26 9.75 -1.94
C VAL A 76 -12.65 11.04 -1.42
N VAL A 77 -12.59 12.07 -2.27
CA VAL A 77 -12.08 13.39 -1.91
C VAL A 77 -13.09 14.48 -2.31
N ALA A 78 -13.07 15.61 -1.60
CA ALA A 78 -13.80 16.82 -1.96
C ALA A 78 -12.81 17.88 -2.45
N VAL A 79 -13.12 18.49 -3.58
CA VAL A 79 -12.36 19.60 -4.18
C VAL A 79 -13.17 20.86 -3.97
N SER A 80 -12.62 21.86 -3.27
CA SER A 80 -13.22 23.19 -3.09
C SER A 80 -12.43 24.23 -3.87
N GLN A 81 -13.12 25.14 -4.54
CA GLN A 81 -12.49 26.21 -5.30
C GLN A 81 -11.69 27.12 -4.35
N GLY A 82 -10.39 27.31 -4.62
CA GLY A 82 -9.49 28.12 -3.77
C GLY A 82 -9.00 27.43 -2.49
N SER A 83 -9.39 26.17 -2.24
CA SER A 83 -8.96 25.39 -1.08
C SER A 83 -8.20 24.13 -1.51
N ARG A 84 -7.49 23.50 -0.56
CA ARG A 84 -6.86 22.20 -0.79
C ARG A 84 -7.91 21.08 -0.88
N THR A 85 -7.61 20.07 -1.67
CA THR A 85 -8.42 18.85 -1.77
C THR A 85 -8.39 18.11 -0.42
N ARG A 86 -9.58 17.73 0.09
CA ARG A 86 -9.74 17.07 1.40
C ARG A 86 -10.28 15.65 1.23
N VAL A 87 -9.76 14.71 2.01
CA VAL A 87 -10.28 13.34 2.07
C VAL A 87 -11.63 13.35 2.80
N VAL A 88 -12.66 12.76 2.17
CA VAL A 88 -14.03 12.73 2.74
C VAL A 88 -14.55 11.30 2.95
N SER A 89 -13.97 10.31 2.27
CA SER A 89 -14.40 8.91 2.40
C SER A 89 -13.23 7.96 2.19
N ARG A 90 -13.27 6.80 2.84
CA ARG A 90 -12.38 5.65 2.59
C ARG A 90 -13.06 4.54 1.79
N LYS A 91 -14.34 4.68 1.48
CA LYS A 91 -15.06 3.72 0.66
C LYS A 91 -14.59 3.88 -0.78
N ILE A 92 -13.72 2.98 -1.19
CA ILE A 92 -13.19 2.93 -2.55
C ILE A 92 -13.67 1.62 -3.14
N ASP A 93 -14.62 1.72 -4.08
CA ASP A 93 -15.04 0.58 -4.90
C ASP A 93 -13.93 0.31 -5.94
N THR A 94 -12.85 -0.29 -5.50
CA THR A 94 -11.84 -0.81 -6.41
C THR A 94 -12.18 -2.25 -6.71
N PHE A 95 -12.59 -2.53 -7.94
CA PHE A 95 -12.52 -3.87 -8.51
C PHE A 95 -11.04 -4.28 -8.59
N LYS A 96 -10.49 -4.74 -7.46
CA LYS A 96 -9.24 -5.48 -7.45
C LYS A 96 -9.60 -6.96 -7.28
N ILE A 97 -8.85 -7.82 -7.95
CA ILE A 97 -8.85 -9.26 -7.71
C ILE A 97 -8.16 -9.48 -6.34
N GLY A 98 -8.66 -8.82 -5.32
CA GLY A 98 -8.25 -9.02 -3.95
C GLY A 98 -9.31 -9.87 -3.25
N VAL A 99 -8.90 -10.81 -2.44
CA VAL A 99 -9.81 -11.72 -1.71
C VAL A 99 -10.70 -10.92 -0.76
N THR A 100 -10.29 -9.72 -0.37
CA THR A 100 -11.06 -8.85 0.55
C THR A 100 -10.72 -7.38 0.32
N SER A 101 -11.67 -6.48 0.61
CA SER A 101 -11.36 -5.05 0.71
C SER A 101 -10.56 -4.78 2.01
N PRO A 102 -9.72 -3.73 2.07
CA PRO A 102 -9.03 -3.35 3.31
C PRO A 102 -9.96 -3.19 4.51
N SER A 103 -11.19 -2.69 4.29
CA SER A 103 -12.22 -2.59 5.33
C SER A 103 -12.72 -3.94 5.82
N ALA A 104 -12.78 -4.96 4.95
CA ALA A 104 -13.20 -6.29 5.34
C ALA A 104 -12.10 -7.03 6.13
N ILE A 105 -10.83 -6.84 5.79
CA ILE A 105 -9.71 -7.40 6.55
C ILE A 105 -9.66 -6.80 7.96
N ASN A 106 -9.98 -5.53 8.13
CA ASN A 106 -10.03 -4.86 9.44
C ASN A 106 -11.14 -5.38 10.38
N ALA A 107 -12.03 -6.25 9.89
CA ALA A 107 -13.03 -6.93 10.72
C ALA A 107 -12.47 -8.18 11.42
N TYR A 108 -11.29 -8.66 11.06
CA TYR A 108 -10.68 -9.83 11.69
C TYR A 108 -9.86 -9.43 12.92
N GLU A 109 -9.69 -10.41 13.83
CA GLU A 109 -8.85 -10.23 15.01
C GLU A 109 -7.36 -10.05 14.62
N LEU A 110 -6.66 -9.19 15.37
CA LEU A 110 -5.26 -8.87 15.13
C LEU A 110 -4.36 -10.11 15.03
N ASP A 111 -4.57 -11.10 15.91
CA ASP A 111 -3.81 -12.35 15.95
C ASP A 111 -4.03 -13.21 14.68
N ALA A 112 -5.26 -13.28 14.19
CA ALA A 112 -5.59 -14.03 12.97
C ALA A 112 -4.87 -13.40 11.75
N VAL A 113 -4.89 -12.09 11.66
CA VAL A 113 -4.20 -11.37 10.58
C VAL A 113 -2.69 -11.50 10.70
N HIS A 114 -2.14 -11.40 11.91
CA HIS A 114 -0.70 -11.61 12.15
C HIS A 114 -0.24 -12.99 11.69
N LYS A 115 -0.94 -14.07 12.09
CA LYS A 115 -0.62 -15.43 11.65
C LYS A 115 -0.66 -15.59 10.13
N SER A 116 -1.66 -14.99 9.48
CA SER A 116 -1.78 -14.99 8.01
C SER A 116 -0.61 -14.24 7.35
N ARG A 117 -0.25 -13.07 7.88
CA ARG A 117 0.88 -12.28 7.40
C ARG A 117 2.21 -13.05 7.54
N VAL A 118 2.47 -13.62 8.71
CA VAL A 118 3.70 -14.42 8.93
C VAL A 118 3.82 -15.54 7.91
N LEU A 119 2.73 -16.26 7.64
CA LEU A 119 2.73 -17.37 6.67
C LEU A 119 3.02 -16.88 5.25
N VAL A 120 2.29 -15.86 4.79
CA VAL A 120 2.35 -15.43 3.38
C VAL A 120 3.55 -14.53 3.11
N GLU A 121 3.82 -13.54 3.97
CA GLU A 121 4.90 -12.58 3.73
C GLU A 121 6.29 -13.23 3.81
N ARG A 122 6.49 -14.19 4.71
CA ARG A 122 7.75 -14.96 4.78
C ARG A 122 7.99 -15.75 3.51
N SER A 123 6.97 -16.42 2.98
CA SER A 123 7.06 -17.17 1.73
C SER A 123 7.34 -16.25 0.53
N VAL A 124 6.59 -15.15 0.42
CA VAL A 124 6.78 -14.16 -0.66
C VAL A 124 8.16 -13.51 -0.60
N ALA A 125 8.66 -13.22 0.60
CA ALA A 125 9.99 -12.62 0.78
C ALA A 125 11.12 -13.59 0.42
N ALA A 126 10.96 -14.90 0.70
CA ALA A 126 11.91 -15.93 0.26
C ALA A 126 12.00 -15.99 -1.27
N GLU A 127 10.85 -16.02 -1.96
CA GLU A 127 10.79 -15.98 -3.41
C GLU A 127 11.35 -14.67 -3.98
N ALA A 128 11.09 -13.54 -3.32
CA ALA A 128 11.67 -12.26 -3.72
C ALA A 128 13.20 -12.28 -3.68
N ALA A 129 13.82 -12.92 -2.67
CA ALA A 129 15.28 -13.04 -2.58
C ALA A 129 15.88 -13.83 -3.74
N VAL A 130 15.13 -14.78 -4.32
CA VAL A 130 15.56 -15.56 -5.49
C VAL A 130 15.45 -14.76 -6.80
N HIS A 131 14.40 -13.92 -6.93
CA HIS A 131 14.03 -13.30 -8.21
C HIS A 131 14.39 -11.82 -8.33
N ILE A 132 14.81 -11.17 -7.23
CA ILE A 132 15.08 -9.73 -7.21
C ILE A 132 16.27 -9.40 -8.11
N ASP A 133 16.12 -8.35 -8.93
CA ASP A 133 17.18 -7.86 -9.81
C ASP A 133 17.92 -6.65 -9.22
N ASP A 134 19.10 -6.34 -9.78
CA ASP A 134 19.93 -5.21 -9.35
C ASP A 134 19.19 -3.87 -9.44
N SER A 135 18.32 -3.70 -10.43
CA SER A 135 17.54 -2.45 -10.61
C SER A 135 16.53 -2.27 -9.46
N THR A 136 15.96 -3.35 -8.99
CA THR A 136 15.04 -3.35 -7.85
C THR A 136 15.79 -3.18 -6.53
N LEU A 137 16.95 -3.80 -6.37
CA LEU A 137 17.84 -3.55 -5.23
C LEU A 137 18.25 -2.08 -5.13
N ALA A 138 18.62 -1.44 -6.24
CA ALA A 138 18.94 -0.01 -6.26
C ALA A 138 17.73 0.86 -5.83
N ARG A 139 16.50 0.50 -6.22
CA ARG A 139 15.28 1.19 -5.77
C ARG A 139 15.02 1.01 -4.28
N LEU A 140 15.28 -0.17 -3.72
CA LEU A 140 15.16 -0.43 -2.29
C LEU A 140 16.20 0.38 -1.50
N GLU A 141 17.44 0.45 -1.99
CA GLU A 141 18.49 1.27 -1.38
C GLU A 141 18.12 2.76 -1.36
N GLN A 142 17.60 3.28 -2.47
CA GLN A 142 17.08 4.65 -2.53
C GLN A 142 15.91 4.86 -1.55
N SER A 143 15.00 3.89 -1.43
CA SER A 143 13.92 3.94 -0.45
C SER A 143 14.43 4.02 0.98
N LEU A 144 15.47 3.24 1.33
CA LEU A 144 16.11 3.30 2.65
C LEU A 144 16.76 4.66 2.92
N ALA A 145 17.40 5.25 1.90
CA ALA A 145 17.97 6.60 2.03
C ALA A 145 16.89 7.66 2.34
N ILE A 146 15.72 7.55 1.69
CA ILE A 146 14.57 8.43 1.95
C ILE A 146 13.99 8.17 3.35
N GLN A 147 13.82 6.91 3.76
CA GLN A 147 13.35 6.55 5.10
C GLN A 147 14.23 7.16 6.20
N LYS A 148 15.56 7.15 6.01
CA LYS A 148 16.50 7.77 6.92
C LYS A 148 16.28 9.27 7.08
N GLN A 149 15.89 9.96 6.00
CA GLN A 149 15.62 11.40 6.01
C GLN A 149 14.25 11.73 6.63
N THR A 150 13.31 10.78 6.61
CA THR A 150 11.93 10.97 7.08
C THR A 150 11.67 10.46 8.50
N MET A 151 12.71 10.11 9.27
CA MET A 151 12.57 9.55 10.62
C MET A 151 11.79 10.41 11.61
N ARG A 152 11.68 11.72 11.37
CA ARG A 152 10.92 12.66 12.21
C ARG A 152 9.51 12.93 11.71
N ASP A 153 9.12 12.32 10.60
CA ASP A 153 7.80 12.45 9.98
C ASP A 153 7.14 11.08 9.85
N PRO A 154 6.29 10.68 10.81
CA PRO A 154 5.67 9.36 10.80
C PRO A 154 4.84 9.06 9.55
N VAL A 155 4.18 10.07 8.97
CA VAL A 155 3.36 9.88 7.76
C VAL A 155 4.25 9.63 6.55
N HIS A 156 5.28 10.44 6.35
CA HIS A 156 6.25 10.22 5.27
C HIS A 156 6.97 8.88 5.43
N PHE A 157 7.36 8.53 6.66
CA PHE A 157 7.99 7.24 6.93
C PHE A 157 7.08 6.08 6.52
N LEU A 158 5.79 6.10 6.89
CA LEU A 158 4.82 5.04 6.52
C LEU A 158 4.61 4.92 5.01
N ILE A 159 4.64 6.02 4.28
CA ILE A 159 4.56 5.99 2.81
C ILE A 159 5.78 5.27 2.24
N CYS A 160 6.98 5.61 2.71
CA CYS A 160 8.22 4.98 2.27
C CYS A 160 8.31 3.49 2.70
N ASP A 161 7.88 3.18 3.92
CA ASP A 161 7.77 1.82 4.46
C ASP A 161 6.86 0.95 3.57
N ARG A 162 5.68 1.48 3.24
CA ARG A 162 4.77 0.79 2.33
C ARG A 162 5.40 0.52 0.95
N GLU A 163 6.00 1.51 0.33
CA GLU A 163 6.61 1.35 -0.99
C GLU A 163 7.80 0.36 -0.95
N PHE A 164 8.56 0.33 0.14
CA PHE A 164 9.63 -0.63 0.37
C PHE A 164 9.09 -2.06 0.36
N HIS A 165 8.08 -2.36 1.16
CA HIS A 165 7.47 -3.68 1.23
C HIS A 165 6.81 -4.10 -0.09
N LEU A 166 6.05 -3.21 -0.73
CA LEU A 166 5.42 -3.51 -2.01
C LEU A 166 6.46 -3.79 -3.12
N THR A 167 7.60 -3.13 -3.07
CA THR A 167 8.68 -3.39 -4.02
C THR A 167 9.23 -4.81 -3.84
N ILE A 168 9.41 -5.26 -2.59
CA ILE A 168 9.84 -6.63 -2.27
C ILE A 168 8.79 -7.63 -2.77
N TYR A 169 7.51 -7.45 -2.42
CA TYR A 169 6.46 -8.41 -2.79
C TYR A 169 6.31 -8.58 -4.30
N ARG A 170 6.44 -7.50 -5.06
CA ARG A 170 6.38 -7.54 -6.53
C ARG A 170 7.57 -8.24 -7.17
N SER A 171 8.66 -8.45 -6.43
CA SER A 171 9.84 -9.17 -6.90
C SER A 171 9.76 -10.69 -6.71
N CYS A 172 8.69 -11.22 -6.12
CA CYS A 172 8.57 -12.66 -5.82
C CYS A 172 8.34 -13.55 -7.05
N GLY A 173 8.28 -13.00 -8.27
CA GLY A 173 8.05 -13.78 -9.49
C GLY A 173 6.60 -14.26 -9.68
N ASN A 174 5.71 -14.04 -8.71
CA ASN A 174 4.29 -14.44 -8.77
C ASN A 174 3.37 -13.23 -8.54
N PRO A 175 2.82 -12.62 -9.62
CA PRO A 175 1.97 -11.43 -9.49
C PRO A 175 0.72 -11.62 -8.63
N LEU A 176 0.12 -12.82 -8.65
CA LEU A 176 -1.07 -13.12 -7.84
C LEU A 176 -0.74 -13.11 -6.34
N LEU A 177 0.38 -13.72 -5.95
CA LEU A 177 0.84 -13.68 -4.57
C LEU A 177 1.25 -12.28 -4.14
N ALA A 178 1.89 -11.51 -5.03
CA ALA A 178 2.23 -10.11 -4.76
C ALA A 178 0.99 -9.26 -4.49
N ASP A 179 -0.07 -9.41 -5.26
CA ASP A 179 -1.34 -8.70 -5.05
C ASP A 179 -2.01 -9.15 -3.75
N PHE A 180 -2.08 -10.47 -3.49
CA PHE A 180 -2.67 -11.02 -2.27
C PHE A 180 -1.96 -10.52 -1.01
N VAL A 181 -0.62 -10.56 -0.97
CA VAL A 181 0.15 -10.09 0.19
C VAL A 181 0.08 -8.58 0.36
N THR A 182 -0.06 -7.85 -0.74
CA THR A 182 -0.27 -6.40 -0.71
C THR A 182 -1.57 -6.05 0.02
N ASP A 183 -2.65 -6.80 -0.23
CA ASP A 183 -3.94 -6.60 0.44
C ASP A 183 -3.84 -6.91 1.94
N LEU A 184 -3.15 -7.99 2.32
CA LEU A 184 -2.85 -8.31 3.72
C LEU A 184 -2.00 -7.23 4.41
N TYR A 185 -1.01 -6.69 3.72
CA TYR A 185 -0.15 -5.61 4.24
C TYR A 185 -0.95 -4.34 4.55
N MET A 186 -2.01 -4.05 3.77
CA MET A 186 -2.87 -2.88 3.97
C MET A 186 -3.71 -2.96 5.25
N PHE A 187 -3.76 -4.14 5.90
CA PHE A 187 -4.44 -4.31 7.17
C PHE A 187 -3.80 -3.47 8.27
N MET A 188 -4.67 -2.83 9.08
CA MET A 188 -4.28 -2.07 10.26
C MET A 188 -3.28 -0.92 10.04
N LEU A 189 -3.14 -0.39 8.84
CA LEU A 189 -2.27 0.77 8.63
C LEU A 189 -2.67 2.00 9.47
N ASP A 190 -3.96 2.13 9.83
CA ASP A 190 -4.41 3.13 10.80
C ASP A 190 -3.77 2.96 12.18
N HIS A 191 -3.69 1.72 12.65
CA HIS A 191 -3.06 1.40 13.92
C HIS A 191 -1.54 1.54 13.82
N ARG A 192 -0.95 1.18 12.67
CA ARG A 192 0.47 1.40 12.40
C ARG A 192 0.84 2.89 12.43
N ARG A 193 -0.03 3.77 11.92
CA ARG A 193 0.18 5.22 12.02
C ARG A 193 0.34 5.66 13.48
N THR A 194 -0.48 5.13 14.39
CA THR A 194 -0.34 5.38 15.81
C THR A 194 0.90 4.72 16.39
N ALA A 195 1.20 3.48 15.98
CA ALA A 195 2.37 2.74 16.45
C ALA A 195 3.70 3.41 16.05
N VAL A 196 3.84 3.90 14.82
CA VAL A 196 5.07 4.58 14.37
C VAL A 196 5.26 5.95 15.02
N SER A 197 4.21 6.53 15.61
CA SER A 197 4.32 7.76 16.40
C SER A 197 4.88 7.52 17.81
N GLN A 198 5.03 6.27 18.23
CA GLN A 198 5.69 5.93 19.50
C GLN A 198 7.20 6.17 19.39
N SER A 199 7.78 6.63 20.52
CA SER A 199 9.21 6.93 20.58
C SER A 199 10.07 5.71 20.20
N GLY A 200 10.99 5.89 19.27
CA GLY A 200 11.92 4.85 18.81
C GLY A 200 11.30 3.78 17.88
N ALA A 201 10.01 3.86 17.54
CA ALA A 201 9.37 2.87 16.67
C ALA A 201 9.89 2.94 15.23
N ILE A 202 10.06 4.14 14.71
CA ILE A 202 10.59 4.37 13.35
C ILE A 202 12.02 3.88 13.24
N GLU A 203 12.88 4.18 14.21
CA GLU A 203 14.27 3.74 14.22
C GLU A 203 14.41 2.22 14.28
N LYS A 204 13.51 1.54 15.01
CA LYS A 204 13.46 0.07 15.06
C LYS A 204 13.04 -0.50 13.71
N SER A 205 11.99 0.06 13.10
CA SER A 205 11.50 -0.37 11.77
C SER A 205 12.58 -0.16 10.70
N TYR A 206 13.24 0.99 10.70
CA TYR A 206 14.34 1.28 9.77
C TYR A 206 15.50 0.27 9.90
N ARG A 207 15.88 -0.09 11.13
CA ARG A 207 16.92 -1.14 11.36
C ARG A 207 16.51 -2.51 10.82
N ASP A 208 15.22 -2.86 10.95
CA ASP A 208 14.71 -4.09 10.36
C ASP A 208 14.77 -4.05 8.84
N HIS A 209 14.40 -2.93 8.21
CA HIS A 209 14.48 -2.76 6.76
C HIS A 209 15.93 -2.88 6.24
N LEU A 210 16.91 -2.35 6.99
CA LEU A 210 18.34 -2.56 6.65
C LEU A 210 18.73 -4.04 6.69
N ALA A 211 18.23 -4.80 7.67
CA ALA A 211 18.49 -6.23 7.79
C ALA A 211 17.81 -7.02 6.65
N ILE A 212 16.57 -6.67 6.30
CA ILE A 212 15.86 -7.26 5.16
C ILE A 212 16.61 -6.97 3.86
N PHE A 213 16.99 -5.72 3.62
CA PHE A 213 17.74 -5.33 2.42
C PHE A 213 19.06 -6.05 2.30
N LYS A 214 19.81 -6.20 3.41
CA LYS A 214 21.07 -6.96 3.42
C LYS A 214 20.86 -8.40 3.01
N ALA A 215 19.83 -9.07 3.48
CA ALA A 215 19.52 -10.45 3.13
C ALA A 215 19.09 -10.58 1.66
N LEU A 216 18.26 -9.66 1.15
CA LEU A 216 17.87 -9.60 -0.26
C LEU A 216 19.07 -9.36 -1.18
N SER A 217 19.98 -8.44 -0.82
CA SER A 217 21.20 -8.17 -1.59
C SER A 217 22.19 -9.35 -1.61
N ALA A 218 22.09 -10.23 -0.63
CA ALA A 218 22.86 -11.49 -0.60
C ALA A 218 22.15 -12.63 -1.35
N HIS A 219 20.94 -12.39 -1.88
CA HIS A 219 20.07 -13.41 -2.47
C HIS A 219 19.90 -14.63 -1.56
N ASP A 220 19.75 -14.39 -0.24
CA ASP A 220 19.60 -15.43 0.78
C ASP A 220 18.14 -15.55 1.22
N PRO A 221 17.38 -16.55 0.71
CA PRO A 221 15.97 -16.72 1.06
C PRO A 221 15.74 -16.97 2.55
N GLN A 222 16.63 -17.73 3.21
CA GLN A 222 16.47 -18.05 4.63
C GLN A 222 16.69 -16.82 5.50
N ALA A 223 17.78 -16.09 5.26
CA ALA A 223 18.05 -14.84 5.98
C ALA A 223 16.96 -13.79 5.75
N THR A 224 16.42 -13.71 4.51
CA THR A 224 15.30 -12.81 4.16
C THR A 224 14.03 -13.20 4.91
N THR A 225 13.69 -14.49 4.93
CA THR A 225 12.54 -15.02 5.67
C THR A 225 12.63 -14.69 7.16
N ASP A 226 13.81 -14.83 7.75
CA ASP A 226 14.01 -14.55 9.17
C ASP A 226 13.99 -13.06 9.48
N ALA A 227 14.53 -12.23 8.60
CA ALA A 227 14.51 -10.78 8.77
C ALA A 227 13.09 -10.22 8.66
N ILE A 228 12.31 -10.63 7.64
CA ILE A 228 10.91 -10.20 7.48
C ILE A 228 10.04 -10.70 8.63
N GLY A 229 10.25 -11.95 9.09
CA GLY A 229 9.53 -12.52 10.22
C GLY A 229 9.72 -11.68 11.49
N ARG A 230 10.97 -11.38 11.87
CA ARG A 230 11.26 -10.52 13.04
C ARG A 230 10.62 -9.13 12.90
N HIS A 231 10.61 -8.57 11.72
CA HIS A 231 9.97 -7.29 11.44
C HIS A 231 8.46 -7.35 11.67
N ILE A 232 7.78 -8.36 11.12
CA ILE A 232 6.32 -8.55 11.27
C ILE A 232 5.95 -8.76 12.73
N ASP A 233 6.71 -9.60 13.46
CA ASP A 233 6.48 -9.87 14.88
C ASP A 233 6.60 -8.60 15.73
N ARG A 234 7.58 -7.74 15.43
CA ARG A 234 7.76 -6.46 16.12
C ARG A 234 6.60 -5.50 15.86
N ILE A 235 6.14 -5.42 14.61
CA ILE A 235 4.97 -4.59 14.25
C ILE A 235 3.73 -5.10 14.99
N TYR A 236 3.53 -6.40 15.07
CA TYR A 236 2.43 -7.01 15.81
C TYR A 236 2.48 -6.61 17.29
N ALA A 237 3.62 -6.80 17.95
CA ALA A 237 3.79 -6.45 19.36
C ALA A 237 3.48 -4.97 19.63
N THR A 238 4.08 -4.06 18.85
CA THR A 238 3.84 -2.61 18.99
C THR A 238 2.38 -2.25 18.73
N THR A 239 1.74 -2.88 17.75
CA THR A 239 0.31 -2.64 17.46
C THR A 239 -0.59 -3.15 18.57
N ALA A 240 -0.29 -4.32 19.13
CA ALA A 240 -1.03 -4.90 20.25
C ALA A 240 -0.95 -4.00 21.50
N GLU A 241 0.23 -3.45 21.83
CA GLU A 241 0.41 -2.49 22.91
C GLU A 241 -0.47 -1.25 22.72
N VAL A 242 -0.43 -0.64 21.52
CA VAL A 242 -1.24 0.54 21.18
C VAL A 242 -2.75 0.27 21.31
N LEU A 243 -3.20 -0.93 20.95
CA LEU A 243 -4.60 -1.31 21.05
C LEU A 243 -5.03 -1.57 22.51
N ALA A 244 -4.13 -2.11 23.34
CA ALA A 244 -4.40 -2.35 24.75
C ALA A 244 -4.56 -1.03 25.53
N ASP A 245 -3.83 0.02 25.14
CA ASP A 245 -3.89 1.34 25.78
C ASP A 245 -5.11 2.19 25.39
N LYS A 246 -5.86 1.79 24.35
CA LYS A 246 -7.11 2.49 23.97
C LYS A 246 -8.24 2.14 24.95
N PRO A 247 -8.92 3.14 25.55
CA PRO A 247 -10.07 2.88 26.38
C PRO A 247 -11.15 2.12 25.55
N LYS A 248 -11.62 0.99 26.08
CA LYS A 248 -12.70 0.23 25.45
C LYS A 248 -13.91 1.16 25.21
N PRO A 249 -14.50 1.18 24.01
CA PRO A 249 -15.68 1.96 23.77
C PRO A 249 -16.75 1.55 24.79
N LYS A 250 -17.31 2.51 25.53
CA LYS A 250 -18.46 2.26 26.40
C LYS A 250 -19.55 1.65 25.55
N LYS A 251 -19.93 0.40 25.84
CA LYS A 251 -21.11 -0.20 25.25
C LYS A 251 -22.26 0.75 25.57
N SER A 252 -22.81 1.41 24.56
CA SER A 252 -24.08 2.11 24.69
C SER A 252 -25.14 1.06 25.01
N ALA A 253 -25.77 1.20 26.15
CA ALA A 253 -26.91 0.43 26.59
C ALA A 253 -28.12 0.70 25.69
#